data_80cf783f333e66c6490e7a5897d3cdc0
#
_entry.id   80cf783f333e66c6490e7a5897d3cdc0
#
_cell.length_a   1.000
_cell.length_b   1.000
_cell.length_c   1.000
_cell.angle_alpha   90.00
_cell.angle_beta   90.00
_cell.angle_gamma   90.00
#
_symmetry.space_group_name_H-M   'P 1'
#
loop_
_entity.id
_entity.type
_entity.pdbx_description
1 polymer ?
#
loop_
_entity_poly.entity_id
_entity_poly.type
_entity_poly.pdbx_seq_one_letter_code
_entity_poly.pdbx_strand_id
1 'polypeptide(L)'
;MEKAFLYLRVSGLGQVDGYGFDRQEGTCREYAKANGYEVAGVFQEKGVSGARDETERPAFQEMMSAILANGVKTIIVESMDRLAREYRIQESLLIYLASKGIDLINARTGENITQAVQADPLKKALVQMQGVFAELEKSQLVRRLRKARDKASAEKKGRIEGRKAYGETPEEQKVIQRIRAMRRTRRNRTKGMTLQEICDRLNVEGIPTRLGKRWTPGQVHGILNR
;
A
#
# COMPACT_ATOMS: atom_id res chain seq x y z
N MET A 1 -23.52 0.41 10.10
CA MET A 1 -23.03 -0.87 10.63
C MET A 1 -21.52 -0.88 10.54
N GLU A 2 -20.86 -1.32 11.58
CA GLU A 2 -19.41 -1.50 11.57
C GLU A 2 -19.05 -2.73 10.74
N LYS A 3 -18.00 -2.65 9.92
CA LYS A 3 -17.59 -3.74 9.05
C LYS A 3 -16.62 -4.66 9.76
N ALA A 4 -16.80 -5.98 9.59
CA ALA A 4 -15.92 -7.00 10.13
C ALA A 4 -15.54 -8.03 9.08
N PHE A 5 -14.33 -8.59 9.21
CA PHE A 5 -13.88 -9.76 8.45
C PHE A 5 -13.99 -11.02 9.30
N LEU A 6 -14.34 -12.13 8.67
CA LEU A 6 -14.32 -13.43 9.30
C LEU A 6 -13.03 -14.17 8.90
N TYR A 7 -12.33 -14.71 9.90
CA TYR A 7 -11.18 -15.58 9.66
C TYR A 7 -11.47 -16.99 10.16
N LEU A 8 -11.38 -17.95 9.25
CA LEU A 8 -11.71 -19.35 9.48
C LEU A 8 -10.50 -20.21 9.16
N ARG A 9 -10.18 -21.23 9.98
CA ARG A 9 -9.04 -22.11 9.74
C ARG A 9 -9.36 -23.57 10.04
N VAL A 10 -8.93 -24.44 9.12
CA VAL A 10 -8.91 -25.90 9.32
C VAL A 10 -7.50 -26.43 9.09
N SER A 11 -7.07 -27.37 9.94
CA SER A 11 -5.67 -27.89 9.93
C SER A 11 -5.47 -29.14 9.09
N GLY A 12 -6.52 -29.78 8.62
CA GLY A 12 -6.44 -31.05 7.86
C GLY A 12 -7.26 -30.98 6.57
N LEU A 13 -6.74 -31.62 5.50
CA LEU A 13 -7.44 -31.71 4.23
C LEU A 13 -8.80 -32.44 4.36
N GLY A 14 -8.90 -33.45 5.25
CA GLY A 14 -10.16 -34.13 5.52
C GLY A 14 -11.21 -33.32 6.28
N GLN A 15 -10.85 -32.14 6.81
CA GLN A 15 -11.77 -31.18 7.42
C GLN A 15 -12.20 -30.07 6.42
N VAL A 16 -11.55 -30.01 5.27
CA VAL A 16 -11.87 -29.05 4.20
C VAL A 16 -13.16 -29.47 3.48
N ASP A 17 -13.36 -30.78 3.31
CA ASP A 17 -14.55 -31.36 2.67
C ASP A 17 -15.71 -31.61 3.64
N GLY A 18 -15.52 -31.28 4.92
CA GLY A 18 -16.51 -31.43 5.99
C GLY A 18 -17.00 -30.09 6.51
N TYR A 19 -18.02 -30.17 7.36
CA TYR A 19 -18.72 -29.04 8.00
C TYR A 19 -17.84 -28.09 8.85
N GLY A 20 -16.50 -28.18 8.75
CA GLY A 20 -15.56 -27.41 9.59
C GLY A 20 -15.60 -25.90 9.34
N PHE A 21 -15.64 -25.47 8.07
CA PHE A 21 -15.76 -24.06 7.72
C PHE A 21 -17.18 -23.55 7.91
N ASP A 22 -18.19 -24.31 7.43
CA ASP A 22 -19.61 -23.89 7.52
C ASP A 22 -20.02 -23.64 8.96
N ARG A 23 -19.59 -24.52 9.88
CA ARG A 23 -19.86 -24.35 11.31
C ARG A 23 -19.20 -23.09 11.89
N GLN A 24 -17.91 -22.87 11.57
CA GLN A 24 -17.19 -21.68 12.04
C GLN A 24 -17.83 -20.41 11.47
N GLU A 25 -18.14 -20.42 10.17
CA GLU A 25 -18.78 -19.30 9.50
C GLU A 25 -20.15 -19.00 10.08
N GLY A 26 -20.96 -20.04 10.30
CA GLY A 26 -22.27 -19.90 10.93
C GLY A 26 -22.19 -19.19 12.28
N THR A 27 -21.32 -19.68 13.19
CA THR A 27 -21.12 -19.07 14.52
C THR A 27 -20.67 -17.60 14.41
N CYS A 28 -19.71 -17.30 13.52
CA CYS A 28 -19.21 -15.93 13.33
C CYS A 28 -20.28 -15.00 12.73
N ARG A 29 -21.09 -15.48 11.78
CA ARG A 29 -22.19 -14.70 11.17
C ARG A 29 -23.33 -14.43 12.13
N GLU A 30 -23.68 -15.41 12.96
CA GLU A 30 -24.68 -15.24 14.04
C GLU A 30 -24.23 -14.16 15.02
N TYR A 31 -22.98 -14.22 15.46
CA TYR A 31 -22.41 -13.20 16.34
C TYR A 31 -22.40 -11.82 15.66
N ALA A 32 -21.92 -11.73 14.42
CA ALA A 32 -21.88 -10.48 13.67
C ALA A 32 -23.27 -9.85 13.57
N LYS A 33 -24.28 -10.63 13.21
CA LYS A 33 -25.69 -10.19 13.10
C LYS A 33 -26.23 -9.69 14.44
N ALA A 34 -26.00 -10.44 15.52
CA ALA A 34 -26.49 -10.10 16.86
C ALA A 34 -25.86 -8.81 17.41
N ASN A 35 -24.61 -8.49 17.00
CA ASN A 35 -23.85 -7.33 17.48
C ASN A 35 -23.75 -6.17 16.48
N GLY A 36 -24.51 -6.21 15.38
CA GLY A 36 -24.59 -5.09 14.44
C GLY A 36 -23.39 -4.92 13.50
N TYR A 37 -22.61 -5.99 13.29
CA TYR A 37 -21.52 -6.02 12.32
C TYR A 37 -22.00 -6.42 10.92
N GLU A 38 -21.50 -5.74 9.91
CA GLU A 38 -21.61 -6.13 8.50
C GLU A 38 -20.40 -6.98 8.11
N VAL A 39 -20.62 -8.22 7.64
CA VAL A 39 -19.54 -9.09 7.18
C VAL A 39 -19.07 -8.63 5.80
N ALA A 40 -17.92 -7.97 5.76
CA ALA A 40 -17.32 -7.41 4.54
C ALA A 40 -16.48 -8.44 3.75
N GLY A 41 -16.08 -9.56 4.37
CA GLY A 41 -15.34 -10.63 3.70
C GLY A 41 -15.11 -11.84 4.62
N VAL A 42 -14.83 -12.99 4.01
CA VAL A 42 -14.54 -14.25 4.69
C VAL A 42 -13.24 -14.81 4.16
N PHE A 43 -12.28 -15.06 5.04
CA PHE A 43 -10.95 -15.56 4.73
C PHE A 43 -10.78 -16.97 5.30
N GLN A 44 -10.56 -17.94 4.41
CA GLN A 44 -10.51 -19.37 4.76
C GLN A 44 -9.08 -19.91 4.61
N GLU A 45 -8.45 -20.27 5.71
CA GLU A 45 -7.13 -20.89 5.74
C GLU A 45 -7.24 -22.41 5.69
N LYS A 46 -6.85 -23.00 4.55
CA LYS A 46 -7.02 -24.43 4.26
C LYS A 46 -5.74 -25.20 4.51
N GLY A 47 -5.83 -26.27 5.32
CA GLY A 47 -4.72 -27.24 5.49
C GLY A 47 -3.46 -26.68 6.20
N VAL A 48 -3.56 -25.52 6.85
CA VAL A 48 -2.44 -24.89 7.54
C VAL A 48 -2.51 -25.20 9.04
N SER A 49 -1.42 -25.77 9.57
CA SER A 49 -1.29 -26.01 11.01
C SER A 49 -1.35 -24.69 11.78
N GLY A 50 -2.03 -24.69 12.93
CA GLY A 50 -2.03 -23.55 13.85
C GLY A 50 -0.68 -23.26 14.51
N ALA A 51 0.34 -24.10 14.25
CA ALA A 51 1.72 -23.91 14.70
C ALA A 51 2.61 -23.12 13.71
N ARG A 52 2.06 -22.69 12.56
CA ARG A 52 2.80 -21.89 11.59
C ARG A 52 2.63 -20.40 11.86
N ASP A 53 3.68 -19.63 11.59
CA ASP A 53 3.68 -18.18 11.69
C ASP A 53 2.71 -17.54 10.69
N GLU A 54 2.39 -16.27 10.91
CA GLU A 54 1.54 -15.45 10.03
C GLU A 54 2.05 -15.39 8.58
N THR A 55 3.37 -15.42 8.39
CA THR A 55 4.03 -15.39 7.05
C THR A 55 3.73 -16.62 6.21
N GLU A 56 3.36 -17.73 6.84
CA GLU A 56 3.02 -19.00 6.18
C GLU A 56 1.49 -19.21 6.02
N ARG A 57 0.68 -18.15 6.21
CA ARG A 57 -0.79 -18.18 6.16
C ARG A 57 -1.32 -17.26 5.08
N PRO A 58 -1.48 -17.76 3.84
CA PRO A 58 -1.91 -16.93 2.71
C PRO A 58 -3.23 -16.18 2.96
N ALA A 59 -4.25 -16.86 3.51
CA ALA A 59 -5.55 -16.23 3.76
C ALA A 59 -5.48 -15.17 4.86
N PHE A 60 -4.62 -15.36 5.89
CA PHE A 60 -4.37 -14.33 6.90
C PHE A 60 -3.69 -13.12 6.30
N GLN A 61 -2.70 -13.30 5.43
CA GLN A 61 -2.02 -12.19 4.76
C GLN A 61 -2.94 -11.42 3.79
N GLU A 62 -3.78 -12.15 3.06
CA GLU A 62 -4.80 -11.55 2.19
C GLU A 62 -5.78 -10.70 3.02
N MET A 63 -6.26 -11.22 4.15
CA MET A 63 -7.10 -10.48 5.08
C MET A 63 -6.41 -9.21 5.60
N MET A 64 -5.14 -9.30 6.01
CA MET A 64 -4.38 -8.13 6.48
C MET A 64 -4.20 -7.09 5.38
N SER A 65 -3.96 -7.51 4.15
CA SER A 65 -3.89 -6.62 2.97
C SER A 65 -5.23 -5.93 2.69
N ALA A 66 -6.33 -6.68 2.81
CA ALA A 66 -7.69 -6.13 2.67
C ALA A 66 -8.03 -5.13 3.78
N ILE A 67 -7.61 -5.37 5.03
CA ILE A 67 -7.74 -4.43 6.16
C ILE A 67 -7.06 -3.09 5.84
N LEU A 68 -5.82 -3.15 5.34
CA LEU A 68 -5.06 -1.95 4.98
C LEU A 68 -5.71 -1.17 3.83
N ALA A 69 -6.33 -1.87 2.87
CA ALA A 69 -6.98 -1.25 1.72
C ALA A 69 -8.37 -0.66 2.05
N ASN A 70 -9.15 -1.33 2.90
CA ASN A 70 -10.57 -1.03 3.13
C ASN A 70 -10.85 -0.34 4.46
N GLY A 71 -9.86 -0.24 5.35
CA GLY A 71 -10.00 0.38 6.67
C GLY A 71 -10.88 -0.39 7.66
N VAL A 72 -11.23 -1.66 7.37
CA VAL A 72 -11.92 -2.56 8.31
C VAL A 72 -11.00 -2.85 9.48
N LYS A 73 -11.47 -2.69 10.72
CA LYS A 73 -10.64 -2.86 11.93
C LYS A 73 -11.06 -4.01 12.82
N THR A 74 -12.08 -4.77 12.43
CA THR A 74 -12.63 -5.85 13.26
C THR A 74 -12.49 -7.20 12.56
N ILE A 75 -11.89 -8.16 13.24
CA ILE A 75 -11.78 -9.56 12.83
C ILE A 75 -12.60 -10.40 13.83
N ILE A 76 -13.43 -11.29 13.30
CA ILE A 76 -14.23 -12.23 14.10
C ILE A 76 -13.74 -13.66 13.81
N VAL A 77 -13.40 -14.39 14.85
CA VAL A 77 -13.04 -15.82 14.82
C VAL A 77 -14.00 -16.63 15.66
N GLU A 78 -14.24 -17.90 15.31
CA GLU A 78 -15.08 -18.78 16.16
C GLU A 78 -14.52 -18.91 17.57
N SER A 79 -13.20 -19.12 17.68
CA SER A 79 -12.45 -19.31 18.93
C SER A 79 -10.96 -19.07 18.70
N MET A 80 -10.20 -18.86 19.78
CA MET A 80 -8.76 -18.53 19.70
C MET A 80 -7.91 -19.63 19.07
N ASP A 81 -8.29 -20.90 19.21
CA ASP A 81 -7.60 -22.02 18.55
C ASP A 81 -7.76 -22.01 17.02
N ARG A 82 -8.73 -21.24 16.48
CA ARG A 82 -8.84 -20.96 15.04
C ARG A 82 -7.83 -19.92 14.59
N LEU A 83 -7.52 -18.95 15.42
CA LEU A 83 -6.45 -18.01 15.13
C LEU A 83 -5.09 -18.73 15.14
N ALA A 84 -4.73 -19.41 16.20
CA ALA A 84 -3.55 -20.26 16.34
C ALA A 84 -3.77 -21.34 17.39
N ARG A 85 -3.03 -22.47 17.30
CA ARG A 85 -3.08 -23.53 18.35
C ARG A 85 -2.07 -23.30 19.45
N GLU A 86 -0.89 -22.80 19.10
CA GLU A 86 0.18 -22.54 20.05
C GLU A 86 -0.01 -21.19 20.73
N TYR A 87 0.10 -21.19 22.05
CA TYR A 87 -0.09 -19.99 22.87
C TYR A 87 0.86 -18.84 22.47
N ARG A 88 2.12 -19.15 22.19
CA ARG A 88 3.14 -18.17 21.76
C ARG A 88 2.73 -17.46 20.46
N ILE A 89 2.19 -18.22 19.52
CA ILE A 89 1.73 -17.67 18.23
C ILE A 89 0.47 -16.85 18.43
N GLN A 90 -0.47 -17.31 19.29
CA GLN A 90 -1.64 -16.52 19.65
C GLN A 90 -1.22 -15.17 20.24
N GLU A 91 -0.31 -15.17 21.21
CA GLU A 91 0.15 -13.95 21.86
C GLU A 91 0.84 -12.99 20.86
N SER A 92 1.74 -13.50 20.02
CA SER A 92 2.40 -12.70 18.96
C SER A 92 1.40 -12.10 17.98
N LEU A 93 0.42 -12.88 17.52
CA LEU A 93 -0.64 -12.40 16.62
C LEU A 93 -1.54 -11.34 17.29
N LEU A 94 -1.90 -11.54 18.56
CA LEU A 94 -2.70 -10.57 19.32
C LEU A 94 -1.96 -9.25 19.49
N ILE A 95 -0.67 -9.29 19.84
CA ILE A 95 0.16 -8.11 19.98
C ILE A 95 0.29 -7.40 18.61
N TYR A 96 0.48 -8.17 17.54
CA TYR A 96 0.54 -7.63 16.17
C TYR A 96 -0.79 -6.94 15.79
N LEU A 97 -1.94 -7.59 15.97
CA LEU A 97 -3.25 -7.01 15.67
C LEU A 97 -3.51 -5.75 16.52
N ALA A 98 -3.21 -5.80 17.80
CA ALA A 98 -3.35 -4.67 18.71
C ALA A 98 -2.48 -3.47 18.30
N SER A 99 -1.23 -3.71 17.87
CA SER A 99 -0.34 -2.66 17.40
C SER A 99 -0.83 -1.97 16.11
N LYS A 100 -1.67 -2.66 15.33
CA LYS A 100 -2.34 -2.11 14.13
C LYS A 100 -3.70 -1.48 14.44
N GLY A 101 -4.15 -1.50 15.69
CA GLY A 101 -5.47 -1.02 16.08
C GLY A 101 -6.60 -1.88 15.51
N ILE A 102 -6.36 -3.19 15.40
CA ILE A 102 -7.33 -4.18 14.90
C ILE A 102 -7.92 -4.94 16.09
N ASP A 103 -9.24 -4.94 16.19
CA ASP A 103 -9.99 -5.68 17.19
C ASP A 103 -10.18 -7.13 16.75
N LEU A 104 -9.85 -8.07 17.63
CA LEU A 104 -10.11 -9.49 17.47
C LEU A 104 -11.21 -9.93 18.42
N ILE A 105 -12.29 -10.46 17.88
CA ILE A 105 -13.45 -10.91 18.63
C ILE A 105 -13.55 -12.43 18.58
N ASN A 106 -13.72 -13.05 19.75
CA ASN A 106 -14.09 -14.46 19.87
C ASN A 106 -15.60 -14.60 19.83
N ALA A 107 -16.16 -15.14 18.75
CA ALA A 107 -17.61 -15.25 18.58
C ALA A 107 -18.29 -16.17 19.62
N ARG A 108 -17.59 -17.17 20.16
CA ARG A 108 -18.14 -18.06 21.18
C ARG A 108 -18.33 -17.39 22.53
N THR A 109 -17.38 -16.56 22.95
CA THR A 109 -17.43 -15.90 24.27
C THR A 109 -17.98 -14.48 24.19
N GLY A 110 -18.03 -13.89 22.99
CA GLY A 110 -18.40 -12.50 22.79
C GLY A 110 -17.32 -11.50 23.22
N GLU A 111 -16.13 -11.97 23.58
CA GLU A 111 -15.05 -11.16 24.15
C GLU A 111 -14.20 -10.52 23.06
N ASN A 112 -13.92 -9.21 23.19
CA ASN A 112 -12.88 -8.54 22.41
C ASN A 112 -11.52 -8.82 23.03
N ILE A 113 -10.82 -9.80 22.46
CA ILE A 113 -9.54 -10.30 22.99
C ILE A 113 -8.44 -9.23 22.91
N THR A 114 -8.44 -8.41 21.86
CA THR A 114 -7.44 -7.36 21.69
C THR A 114 -7.56 -6.30 22.78
N GLN A 115 -8.79 -5.91 23.12
CA GLN A 115 -9.04 -4.97 24.23
C GLN A 115 -8.67 -5.57 25.58
N ALA A 116 -8.98 -6.84 25.82
CA ALA A 116 -8.59 -7.55 27.04
C ALA A 116 -7.06 -7.59 27.21
N VAL A 117 -6.31 -7.78 26.13
CA VAL A 117 -4.83 -7.71 26.13
C VAL A 117 -4.33 -6.30 26.42
N GLN A 118 -4.98 -5.27 25.90
CA GLN A 118 -4.60 -3.87 26.14
C GLN A 118 -4.94 -3.39 27.58
N ALA A 119 -5.86 -4.04 28.25
CA ALA A 119 -6.17 -3.76 29.65
C ALA A 119 -5.05 -4.19 30.63
N ASP A 120 -4.19 -5.15 30.22
CA ASP A 120 -3.02 -5.57 30.99
C ASP A 120 -1.86 -4.58 30.76
N PRO A 121 -1.34 -3.88 31.81
CA PRO A 121 -0.28 -2.89 31.63
C PRO A 121 1.00 -3.43 30.99
N LEU A 122 1.39 -4.67 31.31
CA LEU A 122 2.59 -5.30 30.75
C LEU A 122 2.40 -5.62 29.27
N LYS A 123 1.26 -6.19 28.91
CA LYS A 123 0.92 -6.49 27.51
C LYS A 123 0.76 -5.21 26.68
N LYS A 124 0.18 -4.17 27.25
CA LYS A 124 0.10 -2.85 26.64
C LYS A 124 1.49 -2.27 26.32
N ALA A 125 2.44 -2.40 27.24
CA ALA A 125 3.82 -1.96 27.02
C ALA A 125 4.47 -2.75 25.88
N LEU A 126 4.28 -4.07 25.79
CA LEU A 126 4.78 -4.91 24.68
C LEU A 126 4.18 -4.48 23.32
N VAL A 127 2.88 -4.19 23.27
CA VAL A 127 2.20 -3.68 22.07
C VAL A 127 2.85 -2.36 21.60
N GLN A 128 3.08 -1.44 22.55
CA GLN A 128 3.73 -0.16 22.24
C GLN A 128 5.15 -0.35 21.72
N MET A 129 5.93 -1.23 22.34
CA MET A 129 7.28 -1.56 21.87
C MET A 129 7.30 -2.13 20.45
N GLN A 130 6.38 -3.04 20.11
CA GLN A 130 6.27 -3.56 18.73
C GLN A 130 5.92 -2.47 17.73
N GLY A 131 5.06 -1.52 18.08
CA GLY A 131 4.76 -0.37 17.24
C GLY A 131 6.02 0.45 16.91
N VAL A 132 6.87 0.71 17.93
CA VAL A 132 8.14 1.42 17.77
C VAL A 132 9.11 0.64 16.88
N PHE A 133 9.23 -0.68 17.05
CA PHE A 133 10.08 -1.52 16.20
C PHE A 133 9.61 -1.51 14.73
N ALA A 134 8.30 -1.59 14.49
CA ALA A 134 7.75 -1.52 13.12
C ALA A 134 8.07 -0.17 12.44
N GLU A 135 8.00 0.95 13.16
CA GLU A 135 8.41 2.25 12.64
C GLU A 135 9.92 2.32 12.35
N LEU A 136 10.73 1.75 13.22
CA LEU A 136 12.18 1.68 13.05
C LEU A 136 12.54 0.88 11.78
N GLU A 137 11.95 -0.30 11.59
CA GLU A 137 12.15 -1.13 10.40
C GLU A 137 11.75 -0.39 9.11
N LYS A 138 10.58 0.27 9.11
CA LYS A 138 10.13 1.10 7.99
C LYS A 138 11.15 2.20 7.68
N SER A 139 11.65 2.90 8.69
CA SER A 139 12.63 3.95 8.52
C SER A 139 13.97 3.44 7.96
N GLN A 140 14.41 2.27 8.44
CA GLN A 140 15.60 1.60 7.92
C GLN A 140 15.43 1.17 6.46
N LEU A 141 14.26 0.60 6.09
CA LEU A 141 13.95 0.23 4.72
C LEU A 141 14.00 1.45 3.80
N VAL A 142 13.36 2.56 4.18
CA VAL A 142 13.39 3.81 3.41
C VAL A 142 14.83 4.30 3.22
N ARG A 143 15.67 4.25 4.29
CA ARG A 143 17.10 4.62 4.19
C ARG A 143 17.87 3.69 3.25
N ARG A 144 17.64 2.37 3.29
CA ARG A 144 18.26 1.40 2.37
C ARG A 144 17.87 1.68 0.92
N LEU A 145 16.58 1.89 0.66
CA LEU A 145 16.08 2.22 -0.67
C LEU A 145 16.65 3.54 -1.20
N ARG A 146 16.77 4.56 -0.33
CA ARG A 146 17.41 5.84 -0.69
C ARG A 146 18.88 5.63 -1.07
N LYS A 147 19.66 4.93 -0.23
CA LYS A 147 21.07 4.63 -0.54
C LYS A 147 21.22 3.82 -1.83
N ALA A 148 20.35 2.84 -2.08
CA ALA A 148 20.37 2.06 -3.32
C ALA A 148 20.08 2.93 -4.55
N ARG A 149 19.12 3.87 -4.46
CA ARG A 149 18.82 4.84 -5.52
C ARG A 149 19.98 5.79 -5.78
N ASP A 150 20.58 6.33 -4.72
CA ASP A 150 21.72 7.24 -4.82
C ASP A 150 22.92 6.55 -5.49
N LYS A 151 23.20 5.28 -5.09
CA LYS A 151 24.25 4.46 -5.72
C LYS A 151 23.97 4.21 -7.21
N ALA A 152 22.76 3.74 -7.54
CA ALA A 152 22.39 3.48 -8.91
C ALA A 152 22.34 4.76 -9.77
N SER A 153 22.02 5.93 -9.19
CA SER A 153 22.07 7.24 -9.86
C SER A 153 23.51 7.67 -10.14
N ALA A 154 24.43 7.40 -9.21
CA ALA A 154 25.85 7.68 -9.39
C ALA A 154 26.49 6.80 -10.49
N GLU A 155 26.16 5.49 -10.52
CA GLU A 155 26.66 4.54 -11.52
C GLU A 155 26.17 4.88 -12.93
N LYS A 156 24.90 5.29 -13.09
CA LYS A 156 24.31 5.63 -14.39
C LYS A 156 24.52 7.09 -14.83
N LYS A 157 25.25 7.90 -14.04
CA LYS A 157 25.46 9.34 -14.27
C LYS A 157 24.19 10.10 -14.63
N GLY A 158 23.06 9.75 -14.00
CA GLY A 158 21.79 10.39 -14.29
C GLY A 158 20.64 9.93 -13.40
N ARG A 159 19.51 10.62 -13.50
CA ARG A 159 18.31 10.33 -12.74
C ARG A 159 17.68 9.00 -13.17
N ILE A 160 17.49 8.07 -12.26
CA ILE A 160 16.95 6.72 -12.55
C ILE A 160 15.44 6.69 -12.45
N GLU A 161 14.85 7.51 -11.61
CA GLU A 161 13.41 7.54 -11.33
C GLU A 161 12.80 8.91 -11.63
N GLY A 162 11.51 8.89 -11.89
CA GLY A 162 10.71 10.06 -12.17
C GLY A 162 10.56 10.29 -13.69
N ARG A 163 9.77 11.32 -14.01
CA ARG A 163 9.48 11.66 -15.41
C ARG A 163 10.75 12.08 -16.12
N LYS A 164 11.09 11.38 -17.20
CA LYS A 164 12.23 11.70 -18.05
C LYS A 164 12.13 13.11 -18.60
N ALA A 165 13.26 13.81 -18.66
CA ALA A 165 13.32 15.15 -19.20
C ALA A 165 12.91 15.16 -20.69
N TYR A 166 12.26 16.24 -21.14
CA TYR A 166 11.99 16.43 -22.57
C TYR A 166 13.30 16.61 -23.31
N GLY A 167 13.50 15.84 -24.40
CA GLY A 167 14.73 15.88 -25.21
C GLY A 167 15.50 14.56 -25.26
N GLU A 168 14.93 13.44 -24.81
CA GLU A 168 15.56 12.12 -24.93
C GLU A 168 15.47 11.49 -26.32
N THR A 169 14.41 11.80 -27.07
CA THR A 169 14.27 11.31 -28.44
C THR A 169 14.86 12.31 -29.46
N PRO A 170 15.36 11.83 -30.63
CA PRO A 170 15.82 12.71 -31.67
C PRO A 170 14.79 13.75 -32.12
N GLU A 171 13.51 13.38 -32.08
CA GLU A 171 12.39 14.26 -32.43
C GLU A 171 12.22 15.37 -31.40
N GLU A 172 12.26 15.04 -30.12
CA GLU A 172 12.20 16.02 -29.03
C GLU A 172 13.42 16.98 -29.09
N GLN A 173 14.60 16.49 -29.45
CA GLN A 173 15.78 17.32 -29.60
C GLN A 173 15.62 18.34 -30.75
N LYS A 174 15.02 17.95 -31.89
CA LYS A 174 14.68 18.88 -32.97
C LYS A 174 13.73 19.98 -32.48
N VAL A 175 12.74 19.63 -31.69
CA VAL A 175 11.80 20.61 -31.08
C VAL A 175 12.53 21.56 -30.13
N ILE A 176 13.43 21.05 -29.28
CA ILE A 176 14.26 21.88 -28.38
C ILE A 176 15.11 22.87 -29.21
N GLN A 177 15.80 22.40 -30.25
CA GLN A 177 16.62 23.27 -31.13
C GLN A 177 15.75 24.35 -31.75
N ARG A 178 14.55 24.02 -32.22
CA ARG A 178 13.60 24.96 -32.80
C ARG A 178 13.13 26.01 -31.78
N ILE A 179 12.78 25.59 -30.57
CA ILE A 179 12.42 26.51 -29.46
C ILE A 179 13.57 27.48 -29.16
N ARG A 180 14.79 26.95 -29.05
CA ARG A 180 15.99 27.79 -28.83
C ARG A 180 16.25 28.75 -29.98
N ALA A 181 16.07 28.32 -31.24
CA ALA A 181 16.21 29.17 -32.40
C ALA A 181 15.18 30.31 -32.44
N MET A 182 13.92 30.04 -32.07
CA MET A 182 12.87 31.07 -31.97
C MET A 182 13.15 32.08 -30.85
N ARG A 183 13.77 31.63 -29.76
CA ARG A 183 14.13 32.49 -28.62
C ARG A 183 15.38 33.35 -28.90
N ARG A 184 16.28 32.91 -29.78
CA ARG A 184 17.50 33.70 -30.13
C ARG A 184 17.14 34.99 -30.80
N THR A 185 17.78 36.08 -30.35
CA THR A 185 17.72 37.38 -31.02
C THR A 185 18.38 37.25 -32.41
N ARG A 186 17.67 37.51 -33.50
CA ARG A 186 18.26 37.58 -34.84
C ARG A 186 18.92 38.95 -35.01
N ARG A 187 20.01 38.96 -35.85
CA ARG A 187 20.85 40.16 -36.09
C ARG A 187 20.07 41.42 -36.47
N ASN A 188 18.81 41.29 -36.96
CA ASN A 188 17.92 42.38 -37.37
C ASN A 188 16.66 42.55 -36.45
N ARG A 189 16.56 41.86 -35.34
CA ARG A 189 15.46 42.02 -34.39
C ARG A 189 16.03 42.31 -32.98
N THR A 190 15.52 43.35 -32.37
CA THR A 190 15.90 43.79 -31.05
C THR A 190 15.50 42.82 -29.93
N LYS A 191 14.58 41.88 -30.19
CA LYS A 191 14.13 40.84 -29.22
C LYS A 191 13.75 39.55 -29.92
N GLY A 192 14.10 38.39 -29.33
CA GLY A 192 13.58 37.08 -29.71
C GLY A 192 12.09 36.93 -29.34
N MET A 193 11.44 35.89 -29.89
CA MET A 193 10.01 35.62 -29.60
C MET A 193 9.74 35.44 -28.10
N THR A 194 8.59 35.91 -27.63
CA THR A 194 8.13 35.66 -26.28
C THR A 194 7.78 34.17 -26.10
N LEU A 195 7.66 33.74 -24.85
CA LEU A 195 7.28 32.35 -24.55
C LEU A 195 5.89 32.02 -25.13
N GLN A 196 4.96 32.99 -25.09
CA GLN A 196 3.61 32.82 -25.62
C GLN A 196 3.65 32.66 -27.15
N GLU A 197 4.34 33.54 -27.87
CA GLU A 197 4.48 33.46 -29.32
C GLU A 197 5.11 32.14 -29.76
N ILE A 198 6.08 31.60 -29.00
CA ILE A 198 6.69 30.28 -29.29
C ILE A 198 5.64 29.17 -29.11
N CYS A 199 4.86 29.21 -28.04
CA CYS A 199 3.77 28.24 -27.82
C CYS A 199 2.74 28.27 -28.93
N ASP A 200 2.26 29.47 -29.30
CA ASP A 200 1.24 29.65 -30.33
C ASP A 200 1.74 29.09 -31.67
N ARG A 201 3.00 29.36 -32.00
CA ARG A 201 3.58 28.86 -33.21
C ARG A 201 3.72 27.34 -33.23
N LEU A 202 4.19 26.72 -32.15
CA LEU A 202 4.30 25.27 -32.07
C LEU A 202 2.91 24.60 -32.14
N ASN A 203 1.89 25.24 -31.53
CA ASN A 203 0.52 24.75 -31.52
C ASN A 203 -0.16 24.89 -32.90
N VAL A 204 0.11 25.97 -33.62
CA VAL A 204 -0.38 26.19 -35.02
C VAL A 204 0.28 25.21 -35.98
N GLU A 205 1.57 24.94 -35.80
CA GLU A 205 2.31 23.98 -36.60
C GLU A 205 1.98 22.52 -36.29
N GLY A 206 1.07 22.27 -35.30
CA GLY A 206 0.62 20.93 -34.90
C GLY A 206 1.70 20.08 -34.24
N ILE A 207 2.77 20.70 -33.72
CA ILE A 207 3.84 19.97 -33.02
C ILE A 207 3.37 19.63 -31.59
N PRO A 208 3.06 18.35 -31.26
CA PRO A 208 2.52 18.00 -29.96
C PRO A 208 3.61 17.99 -28.89
N THR A 209 3.20 18.16 -27.62
CA THR A 209 4.04 17.82 -26.48
C THR A 209 4.18 16.29 -26.37
N ARG A 210 5.09 15.77 -25.52
CA ARG A 210 5.24 14.32 -25.26
C ARG A 210 3.93 13.60 -24.93
N LEU A 211 2.94 14.31 -24.38
CA LEU A 211 1.63 13.78 -24.02
C LEU A 211 0.53 14.09 -25.05
N GLY A 212 0.89 14.53 -26.23
CA GLY A 212 -0.09 14.89 -27.27
C GLY A 212 -0.90 16.16 -26.97
N LYS A 213 -0.51 16.95 -25.94
CA LYS A 213 -1.21 18.18 -25.54
C LYS A 213 -0.61 19.43 -26.21
N ARG A 214 -1.34 20.55 -26.13
CA ARG A 214 -0.84 21.86 -26.55
C ARG A 214 0.30 22.34 -25.68
N TRP A 215 1.23 23.11 -26.25
CA TRP A 215 2.31 23.77 -25.55
C TRP A 215 1.82 24.91 -24.68
N THR A 216 2.41 25.03 -23.48
CA THR A 216 2.16 26.13 -22.55
C THR A 216 3.46 26.89 -22.28
N PRO A 217 3.38 28.20 -21.91
CA PRO A 217 4.58 29.01 -21.61
C PRO A 217 5.50 28.40 -20.54
N GLY A 218 4.91 27.76 -19.51
CA GLY A 218 5.69 27.07 -18.47
C GLY A 218 6.52 25.90 -18.98
N GLN A 219 6.01 25.15 -19.97
CA GLN A 219 6.76 24.04 -20.59
C GLN A 219 7.92 24.55 -21.43
N VAL A 220 7.68 25.61 -22.24
CA VAL A 220 8.74 26.25 -23.04
C VAL A 220 9.81 26.86 -22.14
N HIS A 221 9.42 27.55 -21.05
CA HIS A 221 10.33 28.08 -20.05
C HIS A 221 11.19 26.97 -19.42
N GLY A 222 10.57 25.86 -19.01
CA GLY A 222 11.29 24.72 -18.45
C GLY A 222 12.29 24.05 -19.41
N ILE A 223 12.08 24.17 -20.72
CA ILE A 223 13.03 23.68 -21.75
C ILE A 223 14.19 24.64 -21.94
N LEU A 224 13.94 25.95 -21.90
CA LEU A 224 14.95 26.98 -22.12
C LEU A 224 15.93 27.14 -20.94
N ASN A 225 15.48 26.84 -19.73
CA ASN A 225 16.27 26.95 -18.51
C ASN A 225 17.02 25.66 -18.11
N ARG A 226 17.08 24.72 -19.01
CA ARG A 226 17.91 23.50 -18.93
C ARG A 226 19.08 23.60 -19.90
#